data_1dcd38cdded248d1eec6dc48fcc1ff2e
#
_entry.id   1dcd38cdded248d1eec6dc48fcc1ff2e
#
_cell.length_a   1.000
_cell.length_b   1.000
_cell.length_c   1.000
_cell.angle_alpha   90.00
_cell.angle_beta   90.00
_cell.angle_gamma   90.00
#
_symmetry.space_group_name_H-M   'P 1'
#
loop_
_entity.id
_entity.type
_entity.pdbx_description
1 polymer ?
#
loop_
_entity_poly.entity_id
_entity_poly.type
_entity_poly.pdbx_seq_one_letter_code
_entity_poly.pdbx_strand_id
1 'polypeptide(L)'
;MKSISKALIKVQQTVQNLEKNSRVGRGFNAYDGTKMFDVMQAFNSAMSDNGLNILTIDVQDDIRIERWEDNGRIRQQIFCSVKTKYLLLHTSGETLELCGYGHGIDSQDKASGKALTYALKNTLINTFLTPVGKIEDTDSTHSDDIPVPQPK
;
A
#
# COMPACT_ATOMS: atom_id res chain seq x y z
N MET A 1 -17.16 8.69 20.71
CA MET A 1 -16.83 7.88 19.51
C MET A 1 -18.02 7.52 18.59
N LYS A 2 -19.19 8.10 18.80
CA LYS A 2 -20.36 7.79 17.95
C LYS A 2 -20.29 8.42 16.55
N SER A 3 -19.70 9.62 16.41
CA SER A 3 -19.65 10.34 15.12
C SER A 3 -18.59 9.77 14.20
N ILE A 4 -17.40 9.53 14.68
CA ILE A 4 -16.32 8.93 13.89
C ILE A 4 -16.69 7.51 13.41
N SER A 5 -17.32 6.69 14.26
CA SER A 5 -17.77 5.34 13.88
C SER A 5 -18.80 5.38 12.77
N LYS A 6 -19.77 6.31 12.84
CA LYS A 6 -20.75 6.49 11.76
C LYS A 6 -20.10 6.93 10.46
N ALA A 7 -19.13 7.85 10.53
CA ALA A 7 -18.40 8.32 9.36
C ALA A 7 -17.60 7.19 8.71
N LEU A 8 -16.90 6.36 9.51
CA LEU A 8 -16.17 5.19 9.00
C LEU A 8 -17.07 4.21 8.26
N ILE A 9 -18.24 3.89 8.81
CA ILE A 9 -19.21 3.01 8.15
C ILE A 9 -19.67 3.60 6.81
N LYS A 10 -19.93 4.90 6.76
CA LYS A 10 -20.35 5.57 5.51
C LYS A 10 -19.25 5.55 4.45
N VAL A 11 -17.98 5.78 4.84
CA VAL A 11 -16.83 5.65 3.92
C VAL A 11 -16.76 4.23 3.37
N GLN A 12 -16.85 3.23 4.24
CA GLN A 12 -16.83 1.82 3.83
C GLN A 12 -17.98 1.48 2.86
N GLN A 13 -19.17 2.03 3.08
CA GLN A 13 -20.32 1.84 2.19
C GLN A 13 -20.16 2.56 0.84
N THR A 14 -19.45 3.68 0.82
CA THR A 14 -19.22 4.48 -0.40
C THR A 14 -18.11 3.86 -1.27
N VAL A 15 -17.00 3.42 -0.66
CA VAL A 15 -15.87 2.80 -1.38
C VAL A 15 -16.03 1.28 -1.39
N GLN A 16 -16.96 0.79 -2.22
CA GLN A 16 -17.31 -0.63 -2.25
C GLN A 16 -16.37 -1.50 -3.06
N ASN A 17 -15.67 -0.94 -4.05
CA ASN A 17 -14.75 -1.68 -4.92
C ASN A 17 -13.68 -0.76 -5.51
N LEU A 18 -12.48 -1.28 -5.64
CA LEU A 18 -11.39 -0.63 -6.34
C LEU A 18 -10.93 -1.55 -7.48
N GLU A 19 -11.03 -1.07 -8.71
CA GLU A 19 -10.60 -1.85 -9.87
C GLU A 19 -9.07 -1.91 -9.96
N LYS A 20 -8.57 -3.05 -10.41
CA LYS A 20 -7.15 -3.22 -10.78
C LYS A 20 -6.92 -2.68 -12.19
N ASN A 21 -6.75 -1.37 -12.33
CA ASN A 21 -6.68 -0.70 -13.64
C ASN A 21 -5.26 -0.49 -14.17
N SER A 22 -4.24 -1.05 -13.52
CA SER A 22 -2.88 -0.86 -13.95
C SER A 22 -2.05 -2.14 -13.94
N ARG A 23 -1.34 -2.36 -15.04
CA ARG A 23 -0.34 -3.41 -15.13
C ARG A 23 0.96 -2.92 -14.47
N VAL A 24 1.43 -3.64 -13.45
CA VAL A 24 2.68 -3.35 -12.73
C VAL A 24 3.73 -4.37 -13.14
N GLY A 25 4.94 -3.90 -13.48
CA GLY A 25 6.05 -4.74 -13.91
C GLY A 25 6.10 -4.96 -15.43
N ARG A 26 7.06 -5.77 -15.87
CA ARG A 26 7.27 -6.12 -17.28
C ARG A 26 7.50 -7.62 -17.44
N GLY A 27 7.07 -8.19 -18.57
CA GLY A 27 7.26 -9.60 -18.89
C GLY A 27 6.44 -10.54 -18.00
N PHE A 28 6.99 -11.71 -17.68
CA PHE A 28 6.31 -12.76 -16.90
C PHE A 28 5.99 -12.38 -15.45
N ASN A 29 6.66 -11.36 -14.91
CA ASN A 29 6.42 -10.85 -13.54
C ASN A 29 5.46 -9.66 -13.50
N ALA A 30 4.77 -9.37 -14.59
CA ALA A 30 3.78 -8.31 -14.63
C ALA A 30 2.49 -8.77 -13.95
N TYR A 31 1.92 -7.94 -13.08
CA TYR A 31 0.65 -8.18 -12.40
C TYR A 31 -0.26 -6.96 -12.48
N ASP A 32 -1.55 -7.18 -12.31
CA ASP A 32 -2.53 -6.10 -12.28
C ASP A 32 -2.64 -5.55 -10.86
N GLY A 33 -2.45 -4.24 -10.72
CA GLY A 33 -2.47 -3.54 -9.45
C GLY A 33 -3.42 -2.34 -9.47
N THR A 34 -3.81 -1.89 -8.29
CA THR A 34 -4.58 -0.66 -8.11
C THR A 34 -3.63 0.53 -7.97
N LYS A 35 -3.81 1.56 -8.79
CA LYS A 35 -2.99 2.77 -8.71
C LYS A 35 -3.28 3.51 -7.40
N MET A 36 -2.23 4.10 -6.82
CA MET A 36 -2.38 4.96 -5.64
C MET A 36 -3.33 6.13 -5.92
N PHE A 37 -3.32 6.67 -7.14
CA PHE A 37 -4.22 7.75 -7.54
C PHE A 37 -5.69 7.36 -7.37
N ASP A 38 -6.09 6.18 -7.87
CA ASP A 38 -7.48 5.71 -7.80
C ASP A 38 -7.91 5.48 -6.34
N VAL A 39 -7.02 4.92 -5.53
CA VAL A 39 -7.25 4.74 -4.08
C VAL A 39 -7.42 6.10 -3.40
N MET A 40 -6.51 7.03 -3.61
CA MET A 40 -6.59 8.36 -3.00
C MET A 40 -7.83 9.12 -3.46
N GLN A 41 -8.19 9.06 -4.73
CA GLN A 41 -9.38 9.74 -5.25
C GLN A 41 -10.66 9.20 -4.60
N ALA A 42 -10.81 7.88 -4.53
CA ALA A 42 -11.98 7.24 -3.96
C ALA A 42 -12.13 7.56 -2.45
N PHE A 43 -11.06 7.37 -1.69
CA PHE A 43 -11.10 7.61 -0.24
C PHE A 43 -11.13 9.09 0.13
N ASN A 44 -10.43 9.97 -0.60
CA ASN A 44 -10.43 11.40 -0.32
C ASN A 44 -11.85 11.98 -0.43
N SER A 45 -12.58 11.66 -1.49
CA SER A 45 -13.97 12.11 -1.64
C SER A 45 -14.86 11.54 -0.53
N ALA A 46 -14.84 10.21 -0.33
CA ALA A 46 -15.69 9.56 0.66
C ALA A 46 -15.41 10.03 2.10
N MET A 47 -14.13 10.25 2.45
CA MET A 47 -13.74 10.75 3.76
C MET A 47 -14.15 12.20 3.96
N SER A 48 -13.89 13.07 2.99
CA SER A 48 -14.25 14.50 3.05
C SER A 48 -15.76 14.70 3.19
N ASP A 49 -16.56 13.95 2.42
CA ASP A 49 -18.02 14.03 2.46
C ASP A 49 -18.58 13.59 3.83
N ASN A 50 -17.81 12.81 4.59
CA ASN A 50 -18.18 12.35 5.91
C ASN A 50 -17.38 13.02 7.06
N GLY A 51 -16.74 14.15 6.77
CA GLY A 51 -16.03 14.95 7.78
C GLY A 51 -14.79 14.29 8.37
N LEU A 52 -14.17 13.36 7.63
CA LEU A 52 -12.95 12.68 8.04
C LEU A 52 -11.72 13.23 7.30
N ASN A 53 -10.63 13.34 8.03
CA ASN A 53 -9.29 13.59 7.48
C ASN A 53 -8.30 12.57 8.04
N ILE A 54 -7.20 12.32 7.32
CA ILE A 54 -6.12 11.44 7.74
C ILE A 54 -4.79 12.18 7.71
N LEU A 55 -4.05 12.11 8.81
CA LEU A 55 -2.72 12.70 8.95
C LEU A 55 -1.70 11.62 9.22
N THR A 56 -0.53 11.69 8.59
CA THR A 56 0.63 10.90 8.98
C THR A 56 1.28 11.58 10.19
N ILE A 57 1.36 10.87 11.31
CA ILE A 57 1.87 11.43 12.57
C ILE A 57 3.21 10.81 13.01
N ASP A 58 3.58 9.65 12.47
CA ASP A 58 4.87 9.02 12.73
C ASP A 58 5.27 8.14 11.54
N VAL A 59 6.57 8.10 11.25
CA VAL A 59 7.19 7.23 10.24
C VAL A 59 8.49 6.71 10.80
N GLN A 60 8.63 5.39 10.82
CA GLN A 60 9.87 4.69 11.14
C GLN A 60 10.26 3.87 9.92
N ASP A 61 11.51 3.98 9.49
CA ASP A 61 12.03 3.24 8.34
C ASP A 61 13.24 2.37 8.70
N ASP A 62 13.43 1.34 7.89
CA ASP A 62 14.63 0.51 7.86
C ASP A 62 15.07 0.38 6.40
N ILE A 63 16.33 0.71 6.12
CA ILE A 63 16.88 0.74 4.77
C ILE A 63 18.05 -0.23 4.68
N ARG A 64 17.99 -1.15 3.72
CA ARG A 64 19.06 -2.08 3.38
C ARG A 64 19.47 -1.84 1.93
N ILE A 65 20.80 -1.73 1.70
CA ILE A 65 21.38 -1.55 0.37
C ILE A 65 22.18 -2.80 0.03
N GLU A 66 21.86 -3.45 -1.06
CA GLU A 66 22.63 -4.54 -1.64
C GLU A 66 23.35 -4.05 -2.89
N ARG A 67 24.64 -4.42 -3.03
CA ARG A 67 25.48 -4.10 -4.19
C ARG A 67 26.13 -5.37 -4.70
N TRP A 68 26.18 -5.49 -6.02
CA TRP A 68 26.87 -6.62 -6.68
C TRP A 68 27.49 -6.15 -8.00
N GLU A 69 28.42 -6.93 -8.50
CA GLU A 69 28.99 -6.72 -9.81
C GLU A 69 28.22 -7.53 -10.86
N ASP A 70 27.89 -6.88 -11.96
CA ASP A 70 27.22 -7.48 -13.12
C ASP A 70 27.88 -6.97 -14.40
N ASN A 71 28.58 -7.87 -15.14
CA ASN A 71 29.29 -7.55 -16.38
C ASN A 71 30.25 -6.35 -16.26
N GLY A 72 31.06 -6.29 -15.19
CA GLY A 72 32.01 -5.20 -14.95
C GLY A 72 31.37 -3.88 -14.50
N ARG A 73 30.08 -3.90 -14.14
CA ARG A 73 29.34 -2.74 -13.63
C ARG A 73 28.82 -3.03 -12.24
N ILE A 74 28.96 -2.07 -11.34
CA ILE A 74 28.34 -2.14 -10.01
C ILE A 74 26.85 -1.87 -10.15
N ARG A 75 26.07 -2.83 -9.70
CA ARG A 75 24.61 -2.72 -9.54
C ARG A 75 24.27 -2.52 -8.07
N GLN A 76 23.15 -1.90 -7.81
CA GLN A 76 22.61 -1.80 -6.46
C GLN A 76 21.10 -1.95 -6.44
N GLN A 77 20.61 -2.40 -5.30
CA GLN A 77 19.20 -2.44 -4.98
C GLN A 77 18.99 -1.92 -3.55
N ILE A 78 18.03 -1.04 -3.38
CA ILE A 78 17.69 -0.44 -2.11
C ILE A 78 16.34 -1.01 -1.69
N PHE A 79 16.31 -1.62 -0.51
CA PHE A 79 15.10 -2.10 0.15
C PHE A 79 14.75 -1.13 1.25
N CYS A 80 13.52 -0.68 1.29
CA CYS A 80 13.01 0.16 2.36
C CYS A 80 11.76 -0.48 2.95
N SER A 81 11.74 -0.62 4.26
CA SER A 81 10.55 -0.99 5.03
C SER A 81 10.13 0.19 5.87
N VAL A 82 8.84 0.51 5.89
CA VAL A 82 8.31 1.59 6.73
C VAL A 82 7.20 1.08 7.64
N LYS A 83 7.19 1.57 8.87
CA LYS A 83 6.06 1.51 9.79
C LYS A 83 5.53 2.93 9.96
N THR A 84 4.23 3.09 9.83
CA THR A 84 3.58 4.41 9.86
C THR A 84 2.48 4.43 10.89
N LYS A 85 2.27 5.60 11.50
CA LYS A 85 1.07 5.90 12.29
C LYS A 85 0.30 7.01 11.62
N TYR A 86 -0.99 6.81 11.54
CA TYR A 86 -1.93 7.80 11.01
C TYR A 86 -2.94 8.16 12.09
N LEU A 87 -3.35 9.42 12.08
CA LEU A 87 -4.44 9.92 12.90
C LEU A 87 -5.62 10.25 12.00
N LEU A 88 -6.73 9.55 12.17
CA LEU A 88 -8.02 9.95 11.64
C LEU A 88 -8.63 11.02 12.54
N LEU A 89 -9.02 12.13 11.93
CA LEU A 89 -9.69 13.25 12.56
C LEU A 89 -11.11 13.34 12.01
N HIS A 90 -12.09 13.48 12.90
CA HIS A 90 -13.47 13.77 12.53
C HIS A 90 -13.84 15.19 12.92
N THR A 91 -14.74 15.84 12.17
CA THR A 91 -15.21 17.21 12.44
C THR A 91 -15.85 17.40 13.82
N SER A 92 -16.26 16.32 14.50
CA SER A 92 -16.72 16.35 15.90
C SER A 92 -15.60 16.51 16.92
N GLY A 93 -14.32 16.49 16.49
CA GLY A 93 -13.15 16.44 17.38
C GLY A 93 -12.75 15.03 17.82
N GLU A 94 -13.50 13.98 17.44
CA GLU A 94 -13.12 12.60 17.73
C GLU A 94 -11.95 12.18 16.84
N THR A 95 -11.04 11.35 17.38
CA THR A 95 -9.86 10.84 16.69
C THR A 95 -9.72 9.35 16.83
N LEU A 96 -9.03 8.72 15.87
CA LEU A 96 -8.67 7.31 15.88
C LEU A 96 -7.28 7.14 15.28
N GLU A 97 -6.39 6.43 15.99
CA GLU A 97 -5.08 6.07 15.45
C GLU A 97 -5.16 4.79 14.61
N LEU A 98 -4.45 4.80 13.49
CA LEU A 98 -4.24 3.65 12.62
C LEU A 98 -2.75 3.39 12.47
N CYS A 99 -2.38 2.12 12.31
CA CYS A 99 -1.02 1.70 12.00
C CYS A 99 -0.97 1.12 10.59
N GLY A 100 0.12 1.41 9.88
CA GLY A 100 0.38 0.85 8.57
C GLY A 100 1.83 0.41 8.41
N TYR A 101 2.07 -0.40 7.40
CA TYR A 101 3.42 -0.73 6.99
C TYR A 101 3.47 -0.91 5.47
N GLY A 102 4.67 -0.71 4.92
CA GLY A 102 4.90 -0.88 3.50
C GLY A 102 6.36 -1.20 3.21
N HIS A 103 6.58 -1.81 2.05
CA HIS A 103 7.90 -2.10 1.54
C HIS A 103 8.08 -1.46 0.17
N GLY A 104 9.29 -1.02 -0.11
CA GLY A 104 9.67 -0.47 -1.39
C GLY A 104 11.03 -0.99 -1.82
N ILE A 105 11.17 -1.27 -3.12
CA ILE A 105 12.42 -1.69 -3.72
C ILE A 105 12.68 -0.79 -4.92
N ASP A 106 13.91 -0.26 -4.99
CA ASP A 106 14.36 0.57 -6.10
C ASP A 106 15.89 0.51 -6.25
N SER A 107 16.38 0.73 -7.45
CA SER A 107 17.82 0.78 -7.70
C SER A 107 18.47 2.15 -7.41
N GLN A 108 17.64 3.17 -7.17
CA GLN A 108 18.07 4.55 -6.96
C GLN A 108 17.49 5.11 -5.65
N ASP A 109 16.68 6.18 -5.73
CA ASP A 109 16.22 6.97 -4.57
C ASP A 109 14.73 6.80 -4.23
N LYS A 110 14.01 5.95 -4.97
CA LYS A 110 12.53 5.87 -4.87
C LYS A 110 12.02 4.81 -3.89
N ALA A 111 12.91 4.03 -3.26
CA ALA A 111 12.49 2.93 -2.40
C ALA A 111 11.61 3.41 -1.23
N SER A 112 11.99 4.48 -0.55
CA SER A 112 11.24 5.06 0.57
C SER A 112 9.87 5.61 0.14
N GLY A 113 9.83 6.31 -1.00
CA GLY A 113 8.56 6.80 -1.56
C GLY A 113 7.60 5.68 -1.94
N LYS A 114 8.12 4.59 -2.52
CA LYS A 114 7.33 3.39 -2.79
C LYS A 114 6.80 2.77 -1.50
N ALA A 115 7.65 2.61 -0.48
CA ALA A 115 7.26 2.05 0.81
C ALA A 115 6.13 2.86 1.49
N LEU A 116 6.26 4.19 1.53
CA LEU A 116 5.23 5.08 2.07
C LEU A 116 3.91 5.01 1.30
N THR A 117 3.99 4.97 -0.03
CA THR A 117 2.82 4.83 -0.90
C THR A 117 2.06 3.53 -0.61
N TYR A 118 2.78 2.41 -0.49
CA TYR A 118 2.18 1.12 -0.15
C TYR A 118 1.62 1.10 1.27
N ALA A 119 2.31 1.71 2.25
CA ALA A 119 1.83 1.80 3.62
C ALA A 119 0.47 2.49 3.69
N LEU A 120 0.33 3.67 3.09
CA LEU A 120 -0.94 4.40 3.09
C LEU A 120 -2.04 3.66 2.33
N LYS A 121 -1.74 3.18 1.12
CA LYS A 121 -2.70 2.44 0.29
C LYS A 121 -3.26 1.22 1.03
N ASN A 122 -2.38 0.39 1.59
CA ASN A 122 -2.78 -0.82 2.28
C ASN A 122 -3.55 -0.51 3.57
N THR A 123 -3.15 0.54 4.30
CA THR A 123 -3.87 0.98 5.50
C THR A 123 -5.31 1.38 5.18
N LEU A 124 -5.52 2.17 4.13
CA LEU A 124 -6.88 2.58 3.72
C LEU A 124 -7.71 1.37 3.29
N ILE A 125 -7.19 0.55 2.39
CA ILE A 125 -7.89 -0.64 1.87
C ILE A 125 -8.28 -1.59 3.01
N ASN A 126 -7.35 -1.88 3.92
CA ASN A 126 -7.58 -2.81 5.03
C ASN A 126 -8.50 -2.23 6.11
N THR A 127 -8.36 -0.94 6.43
CA THR A 127 -9.21 -0.27 7.44
C THR A 127 -10.68 -0.29 7.03
N PHE A 128 -10.96 -0.09 5.76
CA PHE A 128 -12.32 -0.02 5.24
C PHE A 128 -12.80 -1.34 4.60
N LEU A 129 -12.00 -2.41 4.69
CA LEU A 129 -12.31 -3.72 4.11
C LEU A 129 -12.73 -3.62 2.63
N THR A 130 -12.06 -2.75 1.87
CA THR A 130 -12.43 -2.46 0.48
C THR A 130 -11.92 -3.56 -0.45
N PRO A 131 -12.78 -4.27 -1.19
CA PRO A 131 -12.37 -5.25 -2.16
C PRO A 131 -11.53 -4.62 -3.27
N VAL A 132 -10.45 -5.28 -3.67
CA VAL A 132 -9.57 -4.84 -4.76
C VAL A 132 -9.58 -5.88 -5.88
N GLY A 133 -10.23 -5.55 -6.99
CA GLY A 133 -10.34 -6.45 -8.14
C GLY A 133 -11.18 -7.70 -7.86
N LYS A 134 -10.95 -8.75 -8.64
CA LYS A 134 -11.47 -10.08 -8.31
C LYS A 134 -10.66 -10.63 -7.14
N ILE A 135 -11.31 -11.16 -6.13
CA ILE A 135 -10.67 -11.91 -5.05
C ILE A 135 -10.14 -13.19 -5.70
N GLU A 136 -8.90 -13.15 -6.19
CA GLU A 136 -8.14 -14.36 -6.42
C GLU A 136 -7.69 -14.81 -5.04
N ASP A 137 -8.18 -15.96 -4.64
CA ASP A 137 -7.78 -16.62 -3.41
C ASP A 137 -6.26 -16.80 -3.45
N THR A 138 -5.54 -16.09 -2.60
CA THR A 138 -4.08 -16.17 -2.54
C THR A 138 -3.58 -17.56 -2.15
N ASP A 139 -4.46 -18.41 -1.63
CA ASP A 139 -4.19 -19.81 -1.32
C ASP A 139 -4.24 -20.69 -2.58
N SER A 140 -4.65 -20.16 -3.73
CA SER A 140 -4.67 -20.91 -5.00
C SER A 140 -3.31 -21.00 -5.70
N THR A 141 -2.32 -20.19 -5.29
CA THR A 141 -0.94 -20.26 -5.80
C THR A 141 -0.01 -20.74 -4.68
N HIS A 142 0.39 -22.00 -4.77
CA HIS A 142 1.38 -22.56 -3.84
C HIS A 142 2.75 -21.92 -4.08
N SER A 143 3.46 -21.64 -2.98
CA SER A 143 4.86 -21.16 -3.00
C SER A 143 5.86 -22.16 -3.60
N ASP A 144 5.41 -23.33 -3.98
CA ASP A 144 6.20 -24.39 -4.64
C ASP A 144 6.48 -24.11 -6.13
N ASP A 145 5.83 -23.10 -6.70
CA ASP A 145 6.01 -22.71 -8.11
C ASP A 145 7.22 -21.79 -8.36
N ILE A 146 8.09 -21.59 -7.37
CA ILE A 146 9.35 -20.85 -7.57
C ILE A 146 10.35 -21.79 -8.24
N PRO A 147 10.75 -21.56 -9.51
CA PRO A 147 11.74 -22.39 -10.18
C PRO A 147 13.06 -22.35 -9.40
N VAL A 148 13.53 -23.51 -8.96
CA VAL A 148 14.88 -23.63 -8.37
C VAL A 148 15.89 -23.29 -9.46
N PRO A 149 16.83 -22.33 -9.25
CA PRO A 149 17.89 -22.08 -10.22
C PRO A 149 18.68 -23.35 -10.46
N GLN A 150 18.72 -23.81 -11.71
CA GLN A 150 19.56 -24.94 -12.10
C GLN A 150 21.04 -24.53 -11.95
N PRO A 151 21.87 -25.34 -11.29
CA PRO A 151 23.30 -25.08 -11.23
C PRO A 151 23.90 -25.14 -12.63
N LYS A 152 24.74 -24.13 -12.97
CA LYS A 152 25.53 -24.09 -14.21
C LYS A 152 26.70 -25.03 -14.13
#